data_f4cb8eed1efe3ee8871957eaec81a0f6
#
_entry.id   f4cb8eed1efe3ee8871957eaec81a0f6
#
_cell.length_a   1.000
_cell.length_b   1.000
_cell.length_c   1.000
_cell.angle_alpha   90.00
_cell.angle_beta   90.00
_cell.angle_gamma   90.00
#
_symmetry.space_group_name_H-M   'P 1'
#
loop_
_entity.id
_entity.type
_entity.pdbx_description
1 polymer ?
#
loop_
_entity_poly.entity_id
_entity_poly.type
_entity_poly.pdbx_seq_one_letter_code
_entity_poly.pdbx_strand_id
1 'polypeptide(L)'
;MVIADFIVAPFLAAGALWLIRRGVKIWRSPGGDAPLQLMVMGWDRAVLMMGIFLAWLAVAALGQALLDVTKSPIARWVFGVASVAMFVSACLFASIWFFNRPRLLVPPALRGLPGTLRAPGRIRRGQQTRK
;
A
#
# COMPACT_ATOMS: atom_id res chain seq x y z
N MET A 1 20.62 9.58 -15.75
CA MET A 1 19.48 9.37 -14.87
C MET A 1 18.22 8.94 -15.63
N VAL A 2 17.85 9.61 -16.72
CA VAL A 2 16.59 9.34 -17.49
C VAL A 2 16.37 7.87 -17.89
N ILE A 3 17.41 7.15 -18.32
CA ILE A 3 17.30 5.73 -18.69
C ILE A 3 16.91 4.85 -17.52
N ALA A 4 17.42 5.15 -16.33
CA ALA A 4 17.10 4.40 -15.12
C ALA A 4 15.61 4.53 -14.75
N ASP A 5 15.04 5.73 -14.89
CA ASP A 5 13.64 6.00 -14.56
C ASP A 5 12.70 5.25 -15.52
N PHE A 6 13.05 5.17 -16.82
CA PHE A 6 12.29 4.38 -17.79
C PHE A 6 12.35 2.86 -17.55
N ILE A 7 13.44 2.38 -16.96
CA ILE A 7 13.56 0.95 -16.60
C ILE A 7 12.84 0.66 -15.29
N VAL A 8 12.98 1.53 -14.29
CA VAL A 8 12.42 1.30 -12.94
C VAL A 8 10.89 1.42 -12.94
N ALA A 9 10.31 2.33 -13.71
CA ALA A 9 8.87 2.55 -13.74
C ALA A 9 8.03 1.30 -14.08
N PRO A 10 8.35 0.48 -15.11
CA PRO A 10 7.60 -0.74 -15.40
C PRO A 10 7.71 -1.79 -14.29
N PHE A 11 8.84 -1.91 -13.60
CA PHE A 11 8.97 -2.82 -12.45
C PHE A 11 8.11 -2.35 -11.28
N LEU A 12 8.08 -1.05 -11.00
CA LEU A 12 7.19 -0.48 -10.00
C LEU A 12 5.72 -0.69 -10.36
N ALA A 13 5.35 -0.50 -11.63
CA ALA A 13 3.99 -0.72 -12.13
C ALA A 13 3.57 -2.20 -12.01
N ALA A 14 4.46 -3.13 -12.34
CA ALA A 14 4.21 -4.57 -12.19
C ALA A 14 4.02 -4.96 -10.72
N GLY A 15 4.89 -4.46 -9.83
CA GLY A 15 4.78 -4.65 -8.38
C GLY A 15 3.49 -4.05 -7.81
N ALA A 16 3.13 -2.85 -8.25
CA ALA A 16 1.88 -2.19 -7.88
C ALA A 16 0.67 -3.03 -8.28
N LEU A 17 0.62 -3.50 -9.53
CA LEU A 17 -0.47 -4.31 -10.04
C LEU A 17 -0.62 -5.62 -9.26
N TRP A 18 0.48 -6.28 -8.94
CA TRP A 18 0.49 -7.50 -8.14
C TRP A 18 -0.06 -7.25 -6.73
N LEU A 19 0.39 -6.18 -6.06
CA LEU A 19 -0.09 -5.82 -4.72
C LEU A 19 -1.57 -5.40 -4.72
N ILE A 20 -2.01 -4.65 -5.72
CA ILE A 20 -3.42 -4.25 -5.88
C ILE A 20 -4.30 -5.49 -6.05
N ARG A 21 -3.92 -6.41 -6.95
CA ARG A 21 -4.65 -7.67 -7.16
C ARG A 21 -4.74 -8.49 -5.88
N ARG A 22 -3.64 -8.60 -5.16
CA ARG A 22 -3.60 -9.28 -3.85
C ARG A 22 -4.49 -8.58 -2.83
N GLY A 23 -4.40 -7.26 -2.73
CA GLY A 23 -5.24 -6.46 -1.83
C GLY A 23 -6.73 -6.63 -2.11
N VAL A 24 -7.13 -6.56 -3.39
CA VAL A 24 -8.52 -6.81 -3.81
C VAL A 24 -8.97 -8.23 -3.46
N LYS A 25 -8.11 -9.24 -3.63
CA LYS A 25 -8.42 -10.61 -3.24
C LYS A 25 -8.68 -10.72 -1.74
N ILE A 26 -7.85 -10.10 -0.90
CA ILE A 26 -8.05 -10.05 0.56
C ILE A 26 -9.37 -9.36 0.92
N TRP A 27 -9.72 -8.27 0.20
CA TRP A 27 -10.97 -7.56 0.41
C TRP A 27 -12.22 -8.39 0.09
N ARG A 28 -12.14 -9.26 -0.91
CA ARG A 28 -13.26 -10.11 -1.38
C ARG A 28 -13.38 -11.43 -0.63
N SER A 29 -12.37 -11.84 0.14
CA SER A 29 -12.41 -13.10 0.90
C SER A 29 -13.18 -12.90 2.20
N PRO A 30 -14.36 -13.53 2.38
CA PRO A 30 -15.21 -13.35 3.56
C PRO A 30 -14.71 -14.10 4.80
N GLY A 31 -13.72 -14.94 4.68
CA GLY A 31 -13.19 -15.77 5.79
C GLY A 31 -11.73 -16.06 5.59
N GLY A 32 -10.96 -15.61 6.43
CA GLY A 32 -9.63 -15.81 6.89
C GLY A 32 -8.74 -16.94 6.39
N ASP A 33 -8.86 -17.41 5.17
CA ASP A 33 -7.84 -18.24 4.54
C ASP A 33 -6.66 -17.39 4.05
N ALA A 34 -6.12 -16.58 4.96
CA ALA A 34 -4.87 -15.91 4.74
C ALA A 34 -3.74 -16.81 5.25
N PRO A 35 -3.09 -17.62 4.41
CA PRO A 35 -1.98 -18.48 4.84
C PRO A 35 -0.74 -17.70 5.29
N LEU A 36 -0.81 -16.39 5.34
CA LEU A 36 0.27 -15.47 5.71
C LEU A 36 -0.03 -14.64 6.96
N GLN A 37 -0.79 -15.18 7.92
CA GLN A 37 -0.91 -14.60 9.27
C GLN A 37 0.44 -14.43 9.98
N LEU A 38 1.51 -14.88 9.40
CA LEU A 38 2.79 -15.09 10.07
C LEU A 38 3.83 -13.99 9.86
N MET A 39 3.72 -13.12 8.84
CA MET A 39 4.93 -12.35 8.55
C MET A 39 4.98 -10.95 9.10
N VAL A 40 3.92 -10.19 9.09
CA VAL A 40 3.97 -8.84 9.71
C VAL A 40 2.57 -8.42 10.10
N MET A 41 2.30 -8.27 11.38
CA MET A 41 1.05 -7.70 11.88
C MET A 41 0.73 -6.37 11.19
N GLY A 42 -0.31 -6.37 10.36
CA GLY A 42 -0.76 -5.17 9.65
C GLY A 42 -0.48 -5.14 8.15
N TRP A 43 0.39 -6.01 7.59
CA TRP A 43 0.68 -6.04 6.16
C TRP A 43 -0.57 -6.25 5.31
N ASP A 44 -1.37 -7.27 5.62
CA ASP A 44 -2.58 -7.60 4.85
C ASP A 44 -3.63 -6.49 4.87
N ARG A 45 -3.60 -5.61 5.89
CA ARG A 45 -4.48 -4.43 6.00
C ARG A 45 -4.04 -3.32 5.06
N ALA A 46 -2.74 -3.16 4.89
CA ALA A 46 -2.14 -2.02 4.21
C ALA A 46 -1.70 -2.36 2.77
N VAL A 47 -1.75 -3.64 2.37
CA VAL A 47 -1.22 -4.11 1.08
C VAL A 47 -1.84 -3.39 -0.12
N LEU A 48 -3.13 -3.07 -0.06
CA LEU A 48 -3.81 -2.32 -1.12
C LEU A 48 -3.26 -0.90 -1.23
N MET A 49 -3.07 -0.22 -0.10
CA MET A 49 -2.51 1.15 -0.08
C MET A 49 -1.05 1.17 -0.52
N MET A 50 -0.28 0.13 -0.19
CA MET A 50 1.07 -0.04 -0.71
C MET A 50 1.09 -0.18 -2.23
N GLY A 51 0.14 -0.96 -2.79
CA GLY A 51 -0.01 -1.08 -4.24
C GLY A 51 -0.35 0.26 -4.90
N ILE A 52 -1.26 1.03 -4.32
CA ILE A 52 -1.63 2.37 -4.80
C ILE A 52 -0.43 3.34 -4.71
N PHE A 53 0.31 3.30 -3.60
CA PHE A 53 1.54 4.08 -3.43
C PHE A 53 2.57 3.78 -4.52
N LEU A 54 2.85 2.49 -4.80
CA LEU A 54 3.78 2.09 -5.86
C LEU A 54 3.29 2.49 -7.26
N ALA A 55 1.98 2.46 -7.51
CA ALA A 55 1.41 2.92 -8.77
C ALA A 55 1.68 4.42 -8.98
N TRP A 56 1.45 5.25 -7.96
CA TRP A 56 1.75 6.68 -8.02
C TRP A 56 3.26 6.97 -8.14
N LEU A 57 4.09 6.16 -7.48
CA LEU A 57 5.54 6.25 -7.61
C LEU A 57 5.99 5.94 -9.06
N ALA A 58 5.39 4.94 -9.71
CA ALA A 58 5.65 4.64 -11.11
C ALA A 58 5.24 5.79 -12.04
N VAL A 59 4.07 6.41 -11.80
CA VAL A 59 3.59 7.57 -12.57
C VAL A 59 4.51 8.78 -12.34
N ALA A 60 4.97 9.01 -11.10
CA ALA A 60 5.89 10.09 -10.79
C ALA A 60 7.24 9.90 -11.49
N ALA A 61 7.79 8.67 -11.48
CA ALA A 61 9.04 8.36 -12.18
C ALA A 61 8.93 8.59 -13.70
N LEU A 62 7.83 8.15 -14.32
CA LEU A 62 7.56 8.44 -15.73
C LEU A 62 7.38 9.94 -16.00
N GLY A 63 6.65 10.64 -15.14
CA GLY A 63 6.45 12.09 -15.23
C GLY A 63 7.77 12.85 -15.14
N GLN A 64 8.66 12.44 -14.25
CA GLN A 64 10.00 13.01 -14.13
C GLN A 64 10.83 12.74 -15.40
N ALA A 65 10.86 11.49 -15.88
CA ALA A 65 11.59 11.13 -17.10
C ALA A 65 11.09 11.92 -18.32
N LEU A 66 9.77 12.07 -18.46
CA LEU A 66 9.17 12.89 -19.53
C LEU A 66 9.51 14.38 -19.38
N LEU A 67 9.54 14.89 -18.16
CA LEU A 67 9.89 16.28 -17.88
C LEU A 67 11.35 16.58 -18.28
N ASP A 68 12.26 15.64 -17.97
CA ASP A 68 13.68 15.78 -18.34
C ASP A 68 13.89 15.79 -19.86
N VAL A 69 13.09 15.00 -20.60
CA VAL A 69 13.21 14.90 -22.07
C VAL A 69 12.47 16.04 -22.77
N THR A 70 11.22 16.32 -22.40
CA THR A 70 10.34 17.20 -23.18
C THR A 70 10.24 18.61 -22.64
N LYS A 71 10.57 18.82 -21.34
CA LYS A 71 10.34 20.07 -20.60
C LYS A 71 8.88 20.59 -20.73
N SER A 72 7.95 19.71 -21.03
CA SER A 72 6.55 20.03 -21.28
C SER A 72 5.83 20.47 -19.99
N PRO A 73 4.96 21.49 -20.06
CA PRO A 73 4.12 21.87 -18.92
C PRO A 73 3.19 20.73 -18.47
N ILE A 74 2.72 19.89 -19.40
CA ILE A 74 1.89 18.73 -19.07
C ILE A 74 2.67 17.73 -18.23
N ALA A 75 3.93 17.41 -18.58
CA ALA A 75 4.77 16.51 -17.82
C ALA A 75 5.00 17.03 -16.39
N ARG A 76 5.13 18.36 -16.22
CA ARG A 76 5.26 19.01 -14.90
C ARG A 76 4.00 18.81 -14.05
N TRP A 77 2.82 18.98 -14.63
CA TRP A 77 1.55 18.75 -13.95
C TRP A 77 1.37 17.28 -13.56
N VAL A 78 1.67 16.34 -14.47
CA VAL A 78 1.60 14.90 -14.19
C VAL A 78 2.51 14.53 -13.03
N PHE A 79 3.76 14.98 -13.05
CA PHE A 79 4.72 14.75 -11.97
C PHE A 79 4.23 15.36 -10.64
N GLY A 80 3.74 16.61 -10.65
CA GLY A 80 3.23 17.28 -9.47
C GLY A 80 2.05 16.56 -8.83
N VAL A 81 1.03 16.22 -9.62
CA VAL A 81 -0.15 15.48 -9.15
C VAL A 81 0.24 14.10 -8.62
N ALA A 82 1.08 13.36 -9.33
CA ALA A 82 1.54 12.04 -8.92
C ALA A 82 2.32 12.11 -7.59
N SER A 83 3.17 13.13 -7.40
CA SER A 83 3.93 13.33 -6.17
C SER A 83 3.02 13.60 -4.97
N VAL A 84 1.99 14.44 -5.12
CA VAL A 84 1.00 14.69 -4.05
C VAL A 84 0.21 13.42 -3.74
N ALA A 85 -0.28 12.71 -4.75
CA ALA A 85 -1.03 11.48 -4.58
C ALA A 85 -0.20 10.36 -3.92
N MET A 86 1.09 10.26 -4.28
CA MET A 86 2.05 9.38 -3.64
C MET A 86 2.20 9.70 -2.16
N PHE A 87 2.40 10.96 -1.80
CA PHE A 87 2.52 11.39 -0.40
C PHE A 87 1.27 11.07 0.41
N VAL A 88 0.08 11.38 -0.11
CA VAL A 88 -1.20 11.04 0.53
C VAL A 88 -1.32 9.53 0.73
N SER A 89 -0.98 8.73 -0.29
CA SER A 89 -1.02 7.27 -0.21
C SER A 89 -0.05 6.71 0.84
N ALA A 90 1.14 7.32 0.98
CA ALA A 90 2.11 6.96 2.02
C ALA A 90 1.57 7.26 3.43
N CYS A 91 0.95 8.41 3.63
CA CYS A 91 0.32 8.78 4.90
C CYS A 91 -0.84 7.82 5.26
N LEU A 92 -1.68 7.46 4.28
CA LEU A 92 -2.76 6.50 4.47
C LEU A 92 -2.23 5.10 4.78
N PHE A 93 -1.19 4.66 4.06
CA PHE A 93 -0.51 3.40 4.33
C PHE A 93 0.01 3.36 5.78
N ALA A 94 0.75 4.38 6.21
CA ALA A 94 1.26 4.48 7.57
C ALA A 94 0.14 4.49 8.62
N SER A 95 -0.94 5.24 8.35
CA SER A 95 -2.10 5.32 9.24
C SER A 95 -2.80 3.97 9.41
N ILE A 96 -2.95 3.21 8.32
CA ILE A 96 -3.55 1.87 8.36
C ILE A 96 -2.61 0.90 9.09
N TRP A 97 -1.32 0.94 8.77
CA TRP A 97 -0.32 0.07 9.35
C TRP A 97 -0.23 0.22 10.87
N PHE A 98 -0.06 1.45 11.33
CA PHE A 98 0.20 1.73 12.76
C PHE A 98 -1.08 1.80 13.59
N PHE A 99 -2.14 2.43 13.07
CA PHE A 99 -3.33 2.79 13.85
C PHE A 99 -4.58 2.00 13.45
N ASN A 100 -4.55 1.25 12.34
CA ASN A 100 -5.73 0.60 11.76
C ASN A 100 -6.85 1.61 11.44
N ARG A 101 -6.51 2.78 10.94
CA ARG A 101 -7.43 3.86 10.56
C ARG A 101 -7.00 4.48 9.21
N PRO A 102 -7.91 4.98 8.37
CA PRO A 102 -9.37 4.95 8.55
C PRO A 102 -9.95 3.54 8.30
N ARG A 103 -10.96 3.15 9.08
CA ARG A 103 -11.57 1.81 9.03
C ARG A 103 -12.18 1.45 7.67
N LEU A 104 -12.57 2.46 6.88
CA LEU A 104 -13.11 2.26 5.54
C LEU A 104 -12.11 1.62 4.56
N LEU A 105 -10.81 1.91 4.73
CA LEU A 105 -9.73 1.41 3.87
C LEU A 105 -9.14 0.08 4.38
N VAL A 106 -9.62 -0.40 5.52
CA VAL A 106 -9.21 -1.69 6.08
C VAL A 106 -10.19 -2.77 5.62
N PRO A 107 -9.70 -3.94 5.15
CA PRO A 107 -10.56 -5.06 4.77
C PRO A 107 -11.57 -5.41 5.88
N PRO A 108 -12.84 -5.70 5.56
CA PRO A 108 -13.89 -5.94 6.56
C PRO A 108 -13.52 -6.97 7.63
N ALA A 109 -12.88 -8.06 7.22
CA ALA A 109 -12.42 -9.14 8.12
C ALA A 109 -11.37 -8.70 9.15
N LEU A 110 -10.63 -7.62 8.88
CA LEU A 110 -9.52 -7.14 9.70
C LEU A 110 -9.85 -5.89 10.53
N ARG A 111 -11.05 -5.33 10.38
CA ARG A 111 -11.46 -4.08 11.06
C ARG A 111 -11.51 -4.17 12.57
N GLY A 112 -11.78 -5.36 13.11
CA GLY A 112 -11.86 -5.62 14.56
C GLY A 112 -10.52 -5.77 15.26
N LEU A 113 -9.42 -5.90 14.51
CA LEU A 113 -8.10 -6.10 15.09
C LEU A 113 -7.48 -4.76 15.52
N PRO A 114 -6.75 -4.73 16.65
CA PRO A 114 -6.03 -3.52 17.08
C PRO A 114 -4.90 -3.18 16.11
N GLY A 115 -4.54 -1.90 15.98
CA GLY A 115 -3.37 -1.47 15.22
C GLY A 115 -2.06 -2.03 15.79
N THR A 116 -1.01 -2.08 15.00
CA THR A 116 0.28 -2.67 15.41
C THR A 116 0.88 -2.02 16.66
N LEU A 117 0.69 -0.72 16.84
CA LEU A 117 1.16 0.00 18.03
C LEU A 117 0.36 -0.31 19.31
N ARG A 118 -0.86 -0.88 19.18
CA ARG A 118 -1.72 -1.20 20.34
C ARG A 118 -1.72 -2.69 20.70
N ALA A 119 -0.94 -3.50 20.02
CA ALA A 119 -0.95 -4.95 20.13
C ALA A 119 0.05 -5.60 21.11
N PRO A 120 1.03 -4.91 21.74
CA PRO A 120 1.99 -5.61 22.60
C PRO A 120 1.32 -6.11 23.88
N GLY A 121 0.79 -7.30 23.89
CA GLY A 121 0.36 -7.98 25.12
C GLY A 121 -1.00 -8.69 25.10
N ARG A 122 -1.94 -8.32 24.24
CA ARG A 122 -3.31 -8.91 24.27
C ARG A 122 -3.47 -10.25 23.52
N ILE A 123 -2.59 -10.53 22.58
CA ILE A 123 -2.71 -11.74 21.74
C ILE A 123 -2.36 -13.01 22.55
N ARG A 124 -1.50 -12.91 23.57
CA ARG A 124 -1.13 -14.08 24.39
C ARG A 124 -2.25 -14.61 25.29
N ARG A 125 -3.19 -13.77 25.73
CA ARG A 125 -4.25 -14.20 26.65
C ARG A 125 -5.44 -14.89 25.98
N GLY A 126 -5.73 -14.58 24.73
CA GLY A 126 -6.88 -15.15 24.02
C GLY A 126 -6.69 -16.59 23.53
N GLN A 127 -5.44 -17.06 23.42
CA GLN A 127 -5.15 -18.45 23.00
C GLN A 127 -5.04 -19.44 24.15
N GLN A 128 -4.86 -18.99 25.38
CA GLN A 128 -4.76 -19.88 26.54
C GLN A 128 -6.11 -20.30 27.14
N THR A 129 -7.21 -19.65 26.76
CA THR A 129 -8.55 -19.98 27.27
C THR A 129 -9.35 -20.91 26.36
N ARG A 130 -8.74 -21.44 25.29
CA ARG A 130 -9.36 -22.42 24.37
C ARG A 130 -8.69 -23.79 24.44
N LYS A 131 -8.32 -24.25 25.64
CA LYS A 131 -7.99 -25.66 25.89
C LYS A 131 -8.99 -26.22 26.90
#